data_b6afb115657f36129ed7d85b4938c058
#
_entry.id   b6afb115657f36129ed7d85b4938c058
#
_cell.length_a   1.000
_cell.length_b   1.000
_cell.length_c   1.000
_cell.angle_alpha   90.00
_cell.angle_beta   90.00
_cell.angle_gamma   90.00
#
_symmetry.space_group_name_H-M   'P 1'
#
loop_
_entity.id
_entity.type
_entity.pdbx_description
1 polymer ?
#
loop_
_entity_poly.entity_id
_entity_poly.type
_entity_poly.pdbx_seq_one_letter_code
_entity_poly.pdbx_strand_id
1 'polypeptide(L)'
;DMLITMTDRGPDSAGIAIYGDEQGKLKITVQSDTPDSDFAGLEGALAAAIGAPVTIRVVDTHAVLTLPLEAEAAALAFLEDRTLRVMGVGESMEIFKEVGLPKDVAERFGLRAMGGSHGIGHTRMATESAVTTLGAHPFSTASDQCLVHNGSLSNHNDMRRKLAKKGIHTKTENDTEVGAAYISSRIAEGATLGQALEGTLKDLDGFFTFVTGTKNGFGVVRDPIACKPAVMAETEDYVAFASEYRAFADLPGIEGARVWEPEPATVYFWER
;
A
#
# COMPACT_ATOMS: atom_id res chain seq x y z
N ASP A 1 12.24 -9.46 6.66
CA ASP A 1 12.72 -10.74 6.12
C ASP A 1 11.81 -11.24 5.01
N MET A 2 10.50 -11.44 5.22
CA MET A 2 9.55 -11.89 4.17
C MET A 2 9.73 -11.19 2.81
N LEU A 3 9.83 -9.86 2.80
CA LEU A 3 10.03 -9.07 1.57
C LEU A 3 11.33 -9.45 0.86
N ILE A 4 12.44 -9.60 1.61
CA ILE A 4 13.75 -9.94 1.07
C ILE A 4 13.76 -11.37 0.49
N THR A 5 13.11 -12.32 1.17
CA THR A 5 13.02 -13.71 0.72
C THR A 5 12.29 -13.84 -0.63
N MET A 6 11.46 -12.86 -0.97
CA MET A 6 10.71 -12.83 -2.23
C MET A 6 11.43 -12.13 -3.39
N THR A 7 12.74 -11.79 -3.24
CA THR A 7 13.54 -11.06 -4.26
C THR A 7 13.47 -11.69 -5.64
N ASP A 8 13.58 -13.02 -5.76
CA ASP A 8 13.58 -13.71 -7.07
C ASP A 8 12.26 -13.53 -7.85
N ARG A 9 11.18 -13.20 -7.14
CA ARG A 9 9.88 -12.93 -7.76
C ARG A 9 9.72 -11.50 -8.27
N GLY A 10 10.50 -10.57 -7.76
CA GLY A 10 10.39 -9.15 -8.09
C GLY A 10 11.64 -8.37 -7.73
N PRO A 11 12.67 -8.40 -8.58
CA PRO A 11 13.94 -7.73 -8.28
C PRO A 11 13.94 -6.24 -8.67
N ASP A 12 12.89 -5.74 -9.36
CA ASP A 12 12.94 -4.43 -10.00
C ASP A 12 12.56 -3.28 -9.07
N SER A 13 11.60 -3.52 -8.19
CA SER A 13 11.18 -2.56 -7.18
C SER A 13 10.55 -3.27 -5.99
N ALA A 14 10.57 -2.62 -4.84
CA ALA A 14 9.92 -3.11 -3.63
C ALA A 14 9.29 -1.96 -2.86
N GLY A 15 8.31 -2.30 -2.02
CA GLY A 15 7.74 -1.35 -1.10
C GLY A 15 6.91 -2.01 -0.02
N ILE A 16 6.61 -1.21 0.98
CA ILE A 16 5.85 -1.62 2.16
C ILE A 16 4.98 -0.47 2.67
N ALA A 17 3.76 -0.80 3.08
CA ALA A 17 2.95 0.02 3.94
C ALA A 17 3.06 -0.53 5.37
N ILE A 18 3.36 0.33 6.33
CA ILE A 18 3.43 0.00 7.77
C ILE A 18 2.30 0.72 8.48
N TYR A 19 1.57 0.01 9.32
CA TYR A 19 0.49 0.54 10.14
C TYR A 19 0.96 0.62 11.59
N GLY A 20 1.42 1.81 11.97
CA GLY A 20 1.86 2.12 13.33
C GLY A 20 0.72 2.59 14.22
N ASP A 21 1.07 3.06 15.42
CA ASP A 21 0.09 3.58 16.37
C ASP A 21 -0.57 4.87 15.86
N GLU A 22 -1.87 4.97 16.07
CA GLU A 22 -2.63 6.19 15.88
C GLU A 22 -2.27 7.18 17.00
N GLN A 23 -1.93 8.40 16.62
CA GLN A 23 -1.58 9.48 17.55
C GLN A 23 -2.58 10.65 17.49
N GLY A 24 -3.73 10.45 16.83
CA GLY A 24 -4.70 11.52 16.57
C GLY A 24 -4.14 12.60 15.65
N LYS A 25 -3.21 12.25 14.79
CA LYS A 25 -2.57 13.11 13.79
C LYS A 25 -2.55 12.45 12.43
N LEU A 26 -2.64 13.27 11.41
CA LEU A 26 -2.47 12.83 10.04
C LEU A 26 -0.98 12.66 9.71
N LYS A 27 -0.67 11.59 9.03
CA LYS A 27 0.63 11.34 8.38
C LYS A 27 0.45 11.40 6.87
N ILE A 28 1.28 12.17 6.20
CA ILE A 28 1.37 12.18 4.73
C ILE A 28 2.78 11.74 4.36
N THR A 29 2.91 10.59 3.71
CA THR A 29 4.19 10.15 3.17
C THR A 29 4.37 10.75 1.77
N VAL A 30 5.41 11.53 1.57
CA VAL A 30 5.78 12.12 0.29
C VAL A 30 7.12 11.57 -0.19
N GLN A 31 7.33 11.60 -1.50
CA GLN A 31 8.57 11.18 -2.16
C GLN A 31 9.08 12.30 -3.08
N SER A 32 10.40 12.40 -3.21
CA SER A 32 11.09 13.31 -4.12
C SER A 32 12.27 12.62 -4.81
N ASP A 33 12.54 13.01 -6.05
CA ASP A 33 13.76 12.62 -6.77
C ASP A 33 14.95 13.51 -6.39
N THR A 34 14.68 14.65 -5.73
CA THR A 34 15.67 15.64 -5.25
C THR A 34 15.43 16.02 -3.78
N PRO A 35 15.50 15.03 -2.84
CA PRO A 35 15.05 15.19 -1.45
C PRO A 35 15.76 16.33 -0.71
N ASP A 36 17.06 16.54 -0.93
CA ASP A 36 17.84 17.58 -0.25
C ASP A 36 17.29 18.98 -0.53
N SER A 37 16.83 19.24 -1.75
CA SER A 37 16.25 20.54 -2.13
C SER A 37 14.76 20.62 -1.79
N ASP A 38 14.01 19.57 -2.07
CA ASP A 38 12.55 19.60 -1.98
C ASP A 38 12.05 19.52 -0.53
N PHE A 39 12.79 18.85 0.35
CA PHE A 39 12.46 18.78 1.77
C PHE A 39 13.03 19.96 2.58
N ALA A 40 14.00 20.69 2.03
CA ALA A 40 14.55 21.87 2.69
C ALA A 40 13.48 22.94 2.92
N GLY A 41 13.21 23.25 4.20
CA GLY A 41 12.20 24.26 4.57
C GLY A 41 10.75 23.85 4.34
N LEU A 42 10.47 22.62 3.88
CA LEU A 42 9.12 22.13 3.60
C LEU A 42 8.23 22.18 4.85
N GLU A 43 8.76 21.81 6.02
CA GLU A 43 8.05 21.87 7.29
C GLU A 43 7.48 23.25 7.59
N GLY A 44 8.34 24.28 7.55
CA GLY A 44 7.94 25.66 7.80
C GLY A 44 7.00 26.22 6.74
N ALA A 45 7.25 25.89 5.45
CA ALA A 45 6.40 26.36 4.36
C ALA A 45 4.99 25.74 4.42
N LEU A 46 4.90 24.44 4.71
CA LEU A 46 3.60 23.77 4.88
C LEU A 46 2.88 24.29 6.12
N ALA A 47 3.57 24.41 7.28
CA ALA A 47 2.97 24.91 8.50
C ALA A 47 2.40 26.34 8.32
N ALA A 48 3.12 27.20 7.60
CA ALA A 48 2.63 28.55 7.28
C ALA A 48 1.41 28.52 6.36
N ALA A 49 1.40 27.64 5.36
CA ALA A 49 0.30 27.53 4.40
C ALA A 49 -1.00 27.02 5.02
N ILE A 50 -0.91 26.02 5.92
CA ILE A 50 -2.10 25.42 6.56
C ILE A 50 -2.49 26.10 7.89
N GLY A 51 -1.63 27.01 8.41
CA GLY A 51 -1.86 27.68 9.70
C GLY A 51 -1.83 26.77 10.92
N ALA A 52 -1.12 25.64 10.84
CA ALA A 52 -1.07 24.61 11.89
C ALA A 52 0.34 24.01 12.02
N PRO A 53 0.69 23.43 13.18
CA PRO A 53 2.00 22.80 13.36
C PRO A 53 2.18 21.57 12.46
N VAL A 54 3.37 21.48 11.85
CA VAL A 54 3.81 20.34 11.05
C VAL A 54 5.14 19.85 11.61
N THR A 55 5.38 18.55 11.58
CA THR A 55 6.72 17.98 11.78
C THR A 55 7.07 17.11 10.57
N ILE A 56 8.35 17.08 10.20
CA ILE A 56 8.88 16.29 9.10
C ILE A 56 9.90 15.28 9.62
N ARG A 57 9.75 14.03 9.19
CA ARG A 57 10.75 12.98 9.37
C ARG A 57 11.22 12.51 8.00
N VAL A 58 12.43 12.92 7.62
CA VAL A 58 13.04 12.53 6.34
C VAL A 58 13.64 11.13 6.46
N VAL A 59 13.36 10.29 5.47
CA VAL A 59 13.87 8.93 5.33
C VAL A 59 14.28 8.73 3.86
N ASP A 60 15.53 9.06 3.55
CA ASP A 60 16.11 9.01 2.20
C ASP A 60 15.27 9.83 1.19
N THR A 61 14.75 9.23 0.12
CA THR A 61 13.90 9.89 -0.89
C THR A 61 12.48 10.17 -0.41
N HIS A 62 12.11 9.74 0.79
CA HIS A 62 10.80 9.94 1.37
C HIS A 62 10.83 10.86 2.58
N ALA A 63 9.70 11.47 2.87
CA ALA A 63 9.47 12.17 4.12
C ALA A 63 8.06 11.89 4.62
N VAL A 64 7.91 11.74 5.93
CA VAL A 64 6.62 11.66 6.62
C VAL A 64 6.33 13.00 7.26
N LEU A 65 5.29 13.65 6.77
CA LEU A 65 4.74 14.89 7.32
C LEU A 65 3.66 14.52 8.34
N THR A 66 3.77 15.04 9.57
CA THR A 66 2.76 14.82 10.61
C THR A 66 2.13 16.15 10.97
N LEU A 67 0.79 16.19 10.92
CA LEU A 67 -0.01 17.42 11.06
C LEU A 67 -1.39 17.10 11.68
N PRO A 68 -2.20 18.11 12.07
CA PRO A 68 -3.55 17.88 12.55
C PRO A 68 -4.46 17.29 11.46
N LEU A 69 -5.41 16.42 11.86
CA LEU A 69 -6.34 15.73 10.93
C LEU A 69 -7.16 16.71 10.08
N GLU A 70 -7.62 17.78 10.69
CA GLU A 70 -8.44 18.81 10.03
C GLU A 70 -7.70 19.59 8.94
N ALA A 71 -6.37 19.50 8.88
CA ALA A 71 -5.55 20.19 7.88
C ALA A 71 -5.32 19.35 6.61
N GLU A 72 -5.86 18.13 6.49
CA GLU A 72 -5.63 17.21 5.36
C GLU A 72 -5.83 17.89 4.00
N ALA A 73 -7.01 18.46 3.77
CA ALA A 73 -7.35 19.04 2.48
C ALA A 73 -6.41 20.20 2.09
N ALA A 74 -6.07 21.06 3.06
CA ALA A 74 -5.15 22.18 2.82
C ALA A 74 -3.72 21.72 2.55
N ALA A 75 -3.28 20.66 3.26
CA ALA A 75 -1.95 20.09 3.07
C ALA A 75 -1.83 19.41 1.71
N LEU A 76 -2.81 18.63 1.28
CA LEU A 76 -2.83 17.98 -0.03
C LEU A 76 -2.83 19.01 -1.15
N ALA A 77 -3.66 20.06 -1.06
CA ALA A 77 -3.68 21.15 -2.03
C ALA A 77 -2.31 21.87 -2.13
N PHE A 78 -1.64 22.11 -0.98
CA PHE A 78 -0.30 22.67 -0.98
C PHE A 78 0.74 21.77 -1.66
N LEU A 79 0.61 20.45 -1.52
CA LEU A 79 1.53 19.47 -2.11
C LEU A 79 1.30 19.26 -3.61
N GLU A 80 0.07 19.46 -4.13
CA GLU A 80 -0.26 19.32 -5.56
C GLU A 80 0.53 20.28 -6.45
N ASP A 81 0.81 21.50 -5.97
CA ASP A 81 1.57 22.52 -6.70
C ASP A 81 3.10 22.27 -6.68
N ARG A 82 3.55 21.14 -6.14
CA ARG A 82 4.96 20.82 -5.97
C ARG A 82 5.38 19.58 -6.74
N THR A 83 6.69 19.39 -6.88
CA THR A 83 7.31 18.21 -7.50
C THR A 83 7.21 16.95 -6.63
N LEU A 84 6.64 17.09 -5.41
CA LEU A 84 6.49 16.01 -4.45
C LEU A 84 5.37 15.05 -4.85
N ARG A 85 5.62 13.77 -4.66
CA ARG A 85 4.64 12.70 -4.91
C ARG A 85 4.08 12.19 -3.60
N VAL A 86 2.78 12.33 -3.39
CA VAL A 86 2.10 11.73 -2.22
C VAL A 86 2.00 10.23 -2.43
N MET A 87 2.64 9.45 -1.56
CA MET A 87 2.64 7.99 -1.58
C MET A 87 1.52 7.38 -0.75
N GLY A 88 1.13 8.02 0.34
CA GLY A 88 0.05 7.58 1.20
C GLY A 88 -0.34 8.66 2.20
N VAL A 89 -1.57 8.56 2.67
CA VAL A 89 -2.17 9.43 3.68
C VAL A 89 -2.83 8.55 4.73
N GLY A 90 -2.79 8.91 6.00
CA GLY A 90 -3.47 8.18 7.06
C GLY A 90 -3.04 8.61 8.45
N GLU A 91 -3.74 8.12 9.47
CA GLU A 91 -3.37 8.31 10.87
C GLU A 91 -2.28 7.32 11.29
N SER A 92 -2.35 6.09 10.76
CA SER A 92 -1.46 4.99 11.14
C SER A 92 -0.50 4.58 10.02
N MET A 93 -0.88 4.76 8.75
CA MET A 93 -0.16 4.24 7.60
C MET A 93 0.99 5.13 7.13
N GLU A 94 2.13 4.51 6.89
CA GLU A 94 3.28 5.09 6.19
C GLU A 94 3.67 4.17 5.03
N ILE A 95 3.94 4.72 3.84
CA ILE A 95 4.32 3.95 2.65
C ILE A 95 5.74 4.32 2.21
N PHE A 96 6.61 3.31 2.13
CA PHE A 96 7.97 3.42 1.60
C PHE A 96 8.12 2.46 0.43
N LYS A 97 8.50 2.95 -0.72
CA LYS A 97 8.67 2.15 -1.93
C LYS A 97 9.70 2.76 -2.87
N GLU A 98 10.49 1.92 -3.53
CA GLU A 98 11.54 2.40 -4.42
C GLU A 98 11.91 1.35 -5.46
N VAL A 99 12.53 1.81 -6.53
CA VAL A 99 13.23 0.98 -7.52
C VAL A 99 14.47 0.37 -6.88
N GLY A 100 14.69 -0.90 -7.12
CA GLY A 100 15.86 -1.64 -6.63
C GLY A 100 15.49 -2.96 -5.97
N LEU A 101 16.53 -3.69 -5.57
CA LEU A 101 16.36 -4.99 -4.91
C LEU A 101 15.65 -4.83 -3.56
N PRO A 102 14.76 -5.74 -3.18
CA PRO A 102 14.05 -5.70 -1.90
C PRO A 102 14.94 -5.51 -0.67
N LYS A 103 16.14 -6.10 -0.67
CA LYS A 103 17.11 -5.93 0.40
C LYS A 103 17.58 -4.47 0.49
N ASP A 104 17.96 -3.88 -0.64
CA ASP A 104 18.49 -2.52 -0.69
C ASP A 104 17.41 -1.51 -0.28
N VAL A 105 16.17 -1.73 -0.74
CA VAL A 105 15.00 -0.92 -0.35
C VAL A 105 14.72 -1.05 1.15
N ALA A 106 14.78 -2.26 1.71
CA ALA A 106 14.58 -2.49 3.14
C ALA A 106 15.65 -1.81 4.00
N GLU A 107 16.92 -1.88 3.58
CA GLU A 107 18.05 -1.23 4.27
C GLU A 107 17.96 0.30 4.16
N ARG A 108 17.68 0.81 2.97
CA ARG A 108 17.54 2.24 2.66
C ARG A 108 16.53 2.95 3.55
N PHE A 109 15.37 2.34 3.74
CA PHE A 109 14.32 2.89 4.59
C PHE A 109 14.37 2.45 6.06
N GLY A 110 15.33 1.60 6.42
CA GLY A 110 15.47 1.12 7.80
C GLY A 110 14.27 0.29 8.28
N LEU A 111 13.66 -0.51 7.40
CA LEU A 111 12.41 -1.23 7.69
C LEU A 111 12.47 -2.13 8.92
N ARG A 112 13.66 -2.67 9.26
CA ARG A 112 13.82 -3.52 10.46
C ARG A 112 13.61 -2.78 11.78
N ALA A 113 13.74 -1.45 11.77
CA ALA A 113 13.52 -0.61 12.96
C ALA A 113 12.09 -0.07 13.04
N MET A 114 11.28 -0.29 12.02
CA MET A 114 9.88 0.14 12.02
C MET A 114 9.03 -0.86 12.80
N GLY A 115 8.05 -0.34 13.53
CA GLY A 115 7.09 -1.11 14.30
C GLY A 115 5.66 -0.74 13.93
N GLY A 116 4.75 -1.66 14.20
CA GLY A 116 3.34 -1.44 13.95
C GLY A 116 2.54 -2.72 14.20
N SER A 117 1.26 -2.64 14.00
CA SER A 117 0.36 -3.78 14.16
C SER A 117 0.42 -4.76 12.99
N HIS A 118 0.63 -4.24 11.79
CA HIS A 118 0.77 -5.04 10.57
C HIS A 118 1.49 -4.24 9.47
N GLY A 119 1.88 -4.94 8.41
CA GLY A 119 2.49 -4.34 7.23
C GLY A 119 2.12 -5.10 5.97
N ILE A 120 1.98 -4.37 4.86
CA ILE A 120 1.67 -4.92 3.54
C ILE A 120 2.85 -4.63 2.61
N GLY A 121 3.58 -5.67 2.23
CA GLY A 121 4.77 -5.55 1.38
C GLY A 121 4.59 -6.19 0.01
N HIS A 122 5.36 -5.72 -0.97
CA HIS A 122 5.37 -6.27 -2.32
C HIS A 122 6.74 -6.13 -2.97
N THR A 123 7.13 -7.15 -3.73
CA THR A 123 8.28 -7.14 -4.65
C THR A 123 7.75 -7.23 -6.08
N ARG A 124 8.21 -6.37 -6.98
CA ARG A 124 7.68 -6.25 -8.33
C ARG A 124 8.72 -6.67 -9.36
N MET A 125 8.29 -7.48 -10.32
CA MET A 125 8.93 -7.67 -11.61
C MET A 125 8.08 -6.92 -12.64
N ALA A 126 8.64 -5.93 -13.30
CA ALA A 126 7.96 -5.17 -14.34
C ALA A 126 8.01 -5.92 -15.66
N THR A 127 6.86 -6.24 -16.24
CA THR A 127 6.76 -6.97 -17.51
C THR A 127 6.44 -6.06 -18.70
N GLU A 128 5.54 -5.11 -18.52
CA GLU A 128 5.01 -4.27 -19.61
C GLU A 128 5.09 -2.77 -19.33
N SER A 129 5.35 -2.36 -18.09
CA SER A 129 5.38 -0.95 -17.70
C SER A 129 6.75 -0.55 -17.18
N ALA A 130 7.07 0.75 -17.27
CA ALA A 130 8.33 1.30 -16.78
C ALA A 130 8.57 0.98 -15.30
N VAL A 131 9.83 0.73 -14.96
CA VAL A 131 10.28 0.57 -13.59
C VAL A 131 10.46 1.97 -13.00
N THR A 132 9.53 2.38 -12.15
CA THR A 132 9.54 3.69 -11.49
C THR A 132 9.10 3.56 -10.04
N THR A 133 9.55 4.47 -9.18
CA THR A 133 9.11 4.53 -7.78
C THR A 133 7.60 4.67 -7.66
N LEU A 134 6.98 5.50 -8.49
CA LEU A 134 5.53 5.70 -8.48
C LEU A 134 4.78 4.41 -8.87
N GLY A 135 5.32 3.63 -9.82
CA GLY A 135 4.77 2.36 -10.27
C GLY A 135 5.05 1.16 -9.34
N ALA A 136 5.88 1.33 -8.31
CA ALA A 136 6.08 0.30 -7.28
C ALA A 136 4.83 0.17 -6.39
N HIS A 137 4.63 -1.01 -5.82
CA HIS A 137 3.57 -1.27 -4.84
C HIS A 137 4.06 -0.98 -3.41
N PRO A 138 3.15 -0.71 -2.45
CA PRO A 138 1.69 -0.65 -2.54
C PRO A 138 1.16 0.63 -3.22
N PHE A 139 -0.11 0.59 -3.65
CA PHE A 139 -0.88 1.76 -4.06
C PHE A 139 -1.86 2.18 -2.98
N SER A 140 -1.96 3.49 -2.72
CA SER A 140 -2.91 4.09 -1.78
C SER A 140 -3.74 5.14 -2.50
N THR A 141 -5.06 5.07 -2.34
CA THR A 141 -6.03 5.97 -2.96
C THR A 141 -7.03 6.57 -1.97
N ALA A 142 -6.92 6.19 -0.70
CA ALA A 142 -7.67 6.76 0.42
C ALA A 142 -6.84 6.67 1.71
N SER A 143 -7.27 7.43 2.72
CA SER A 143 -6.61 7.48 4.03
C SER A 143 -6.56 6.10 4.67
N ASP A 144 -5.39 5.72 5.21
CA ASP A 144 -5.12 4.43 5.85
C ASP A 144 -5.48 3.20 5.02
N GLN A 145 -5.45 3.31 3.68
CA GLN A 145 -5.77 2.21 2.79
C GLN A 145 -4.69 1.99 1.75
N CYS A 146 -4.27 0.75 1.57
CA CYS A 146 -3.36 0.38 0.50
C CYS A 146 -3.74 -0.96 -0.14
N LEU A 147 -3.26 -1.18 -1.35
CA LEU A 147 -3.43 -2.42 -2.11
C LEU A 147 -2.11 -2.87 -2.70
N VAL A 148 -1.84 -4.17 -2.60
CA VAL A 148 -0.86 -4.87 -3.43
C VAL A 148 -1.57 -5.91 -4.28
N HIS A 149 -1.03 -6.16 -5.47
CA HIS A 149 -1.65 -6.97 -6.51
C HIS A 149 -0.62 -7.90 -7.15
N ASN A 150 -0.96 -9.16 -7.27
CA ASN A 150 -0.29 -10.12 -8.12
C ASN A 150 -1.27 -10.60 -9.18
N GLY A 151 -1.08 -10.20 -10.43
CA GLY A 151 -1.98 -10.55 -11.52
C GLY A 151 -2.08 -9.47 -12.61
N SER A 152 -3.21 -9.42 -13.27
CA SER A 152 -3.56 -8.41 -14.26
C SER A 152 -5.07 -8.24 -14.36
N LEU A 153 -5.54 -6.99 -14.39
CA LEU A 153 -6.94 -6.64 -14.58
C LEU A 153 -7.19 -6.28 -16.04
N SER A 154 -7.92 -7.12 -16.76
CA SER A 154 -8.23 -6.92 -18.18
C SER A 154 -9.20 -5.76 -18.42
N ASN A 155 -10.09 -5.46 -17.49
CA ASN A 155 -11.05 -4.37 -17.62
C ASN A 155 -10.63 -3.07 -16.90
N HIS A 156 -9.35 -2.90 -16.50
CA HIS A 156 -8.88 -1.75 -15.71
C HIS A 156 -9.18 -0.41 -16.37
N ASN A 157 -9.08 -0.29 -17.70
CA ASN A 157 -9.38 0.95 -18.42
C ASN A 157 -10.87 1.30 -18.43
N ASP A 158 -11.76 0.30 -18.47
CA ASP A 158 -13.21 0.55 -18.34
C ASP A 158 -13.55 1.00 -16.91
N MET A 159 -12.96 0.32 -15.92
CA MET A 159 -13.14 0.69 -14.52
C MET A 159 -12.58 2.09 -14.23
N ARG A 160 -11.41 2.45 -14.77
CA ARG A 160 -10.85 3.81 -14.67
C ARG A 160 -11.84 4.87 -15.16
N ARG A 161 -12.49 4.64 -16.32
CA ARG A 161 -13.54 5.54 -16.84
C ARG A 161 -14.76 5.62 -15.94
N LYS A 162 -15.18 4.51 -15.33
CA LYS A 162 -16.29 4.48 -14.36
C LYS A 162 -15.97 5.27 -13.10
N LEU A 163 -14.77 5.12 -12.57
CA LEU A 163 -14.27 5.85 -11.39
C LEU A 163 -14.14 7.36 -11.69
N ALA A 164 -13.63 7.72 -12.86
CA ALA A 164 -13.51 9.12 -13.29
C ALA A 164 -14.86 9.84 -13.34
N LYS A 165 -15.95 9.15 -13.73
CA LYS A 165 -17.31 9.69 -13.68
C LYS A 165 -17.81 9.98 -12.25
N LYS A 166 -17.20 9.35 -11.24
CA LYS A 166 -17.46 9.61 -9.81
C LYS A 166 -16.49 10.65 -9.24
N GLY A 167 -15.63 11.26 -10.06
CA GLY A 167 -14.60 12.22 -9.63
C GLY A 167 -13.33 11.58 -9.07
N ILE A 168 -13.15 10.26 -9.24
CA ILE A 168 -11.99 9.53 -8.74
C ILE A 168 -11.01 9.32 -9.90
N HIS A 169 -9.84 9.95 -9.81
CA HIS A 169 -8.81 9.94 -10.85
C HIS A 169 -7.56 9.19 -10.36
N THR A 170 -7.08 8.24 -11.16
CA THR A 170 -5.81 7.56 -10.93
C THR A 170 -4.66 8.37 -11.50
N LYS A 171 -3.49 8.29 -10.87
CA LYS A 171 -2.27 9.06 -11.24
C LYS A 171 -1.35 8.29 -12.19
N THR A 172 -1.49 6.96 -12.23
CA THR A 172 -0.67 6.07 -13.05
C THR A 172 -1.50 5.25 -14.03
N GLU A 173 -0.83 4.62 -14.99
CA GLU A 173 -1.48 3.64 -15.86
C GLU A 173 -1.56 2.23 -15.24
N ASN A 174 -1.08 2.06 -14.00
CA ASN A 174 -1.08 0.77 -13.33
C ASN A 174 -2.49 0.32 -12.98
N ASP A 175 -2.80 -0.93 -13.28
CA ASP A 175 -4.09 -1.54 -13.00
C ASP A 175 -4.36 -1.73 -11.49
N THR A 176 -3.30 -1.88 -10.70
CA THR A 176 -3.41 -1.98 -9.24
C THR A 176 -3.94 -0.70 -8.63
N GLU A 177 -3.55 0.46 -9.14
CA GLU A 177 -4.10 1.74 -8.67
C GLU A 177 -5.61 1.82 -8.93
N VAL A 178 -6.06 1.28 -10.07
CA VAL A 178 -7.50 1.18 -10.39
C VAL A 178 -8.21 0.25 -9.40
N GLY A 179 -7.60 -0.89 -9.06
CA GLY A 179 -8.13 -1.81 -8.04
C GLY A 179 -8.22 -1.15 -6.67
N ALA A 180 -7.18 -0.40 -6.26
CA ALA A 180 -7.17 0.37 -5.01
C ALA A 180 -8.28 1.42 -5.00
N ALA A 181 -8.41 2.21 -6.06
CA ALA A 181 -9.44 3.23 -6.20
C ALA A 181 -10.86 2.64 -6.21
N TYR A 182 -11.04 1.45 -6.80
CA TYR A 182 -12.32 0.74 -6.72
C TYR A 182 -12.68 0.40 -5.27
N ILE A 183 -11.78 -0.24 -4.53
CA ILE A 183 -11.99 -0.62 -3.12
C ILE A 183 -12.27 0.62 -2.27
N SER A 184 -11.47 1.69 -2.43
CA SER A 184 -11.67 2.97 -1.74
C SER A 184 -13.04 3.58 -2.02
N SER A 185 -13.47 3.54 -3.29
CA SER A 185 -14.80 4.04 -3.71
C SER A 185 -15.93 3.27 -3.01
N ARG A 186 -15.81 1.95 -2.92
CA ARG A 186 -16.83 1.10 -2.26
C ARG A 186 -16.93 1.38 -0.76
N ILE A 187 -15.77 1.54 -0.09
CA ILE A 187 -15.74 1.86 1.34
C ILE A 187 -16.30 3.27 1.59
N ALA A 188 -15.99 4.25 0.74
CA ALA A 188 -16.55 5.59 0.82
C ALA A 188 -18.07 5.61 0.59
N GLU A 189 -18.63 4.65 -0.17
CA GLU A 189 -20.05 4.43 -0.36
C GLU A 189 -20.72 3.67 0.81
N GLY A 190 -19.98 3.32 1.86
CA GLY A 190 -20.47 2.67 3.08
C GLY A 190 -20.31 1.15 3.09
N ALA A 191 -19.60 0.55 2.14
CA ALA A 191 -19.29 -0.88 2.20
C ALA A 191 -18.25 -1.17 3.30
N THR A 192 -18.37 -2.33 3.95
CA THR A 192 -17.27 -2.87 4.77
C THR A 192 -16.11 -3.31 3.88
N LEU A 193 -14.91 -3.52 4.46
CA LEU A 193 -13.77 -4.06 3.72
C LEU A 193 -14.13 -5.39 3.04
N GLY A 194 -14.77 -6.32 3.76
CA GLY A 194 -15.21 -7.59 3.21
C GLY A 194 -16.13 -7.40 1.99
N GLN A 195 -17.15 -6.53 2.10
CA GLN A 195 -18.06 -6.23 0.99
C GLN A 195 -17.37 -5.55 -0.20
N ALA A 196 -16.38 -4.68 0.05
CA ALA A 196 -15.61 -4.06 -1.02
C ALA A 196 -14.77 -5.10 -1.76
N LEU A 197 -14.14 -6.04 -1.04
CA LEU A 197 -13.39 -7.15 -1.62
C LEU A 197 -14.29 -8.13 -2.37
N GLU A 198 -15.46 -8.50 -1.85
CA GLU A 198 -16.46 -9.30 -2.59
C GLU A 198 -16.91 -8.62 -3.88
N GLY A 199 -16.99 -7.27 -3.87
CA GLY A 199 -17.30 -6.49 -5.05
C GLY A 199 -16.25 -6.64 -6.16
N THR A 200 -14.97 -6.82 -5.81
CA THR A 200 -13.91 -7.02 -6.82
C THR A 200 -14.13 -8.29 -7.64
N LEU A 201 -14.65 -9.36 -7.03
CA LEU A 201 -14.97 -10.62 -7.72
C LEU A 201 -16.09 -10.50 -8.76
N LYS A 202 -16.93 -9.46 -8.65
CA LYS A 202 -18.06 -9.21 -9.56
C LYS A 202 -17.73 -8.19 -10.64
N ASP A 203 -17.00 -7.15 -10.29
CA ASP A 203 -16.85 -5.94 -11.09
C ASP A 203 -15.49 -5.85 -11.80
N LEU A 204 -14.46 -6.55 -11.28
CA LEU A 204 -13.14 -6.61 -11.90
C LEU A 204 -12.98 -7.90 -12.69
N ASP A 205 -12.42 -7.77 -13.88
CA ASP A 205 -12.15 -8.89 -14.78
C ASP A 205 -10.63 -9.08 -14.94
N GLY A 206 -10.19 -10.32 -15.01
CA GLY A 206 -8.77 -10.69 -15.09
C GLY A 206 -8.42 -11.85 -14.17
N PHE A 207 -7.17 -11.91 -13.77
CA PHE A 207 -6.68 -12.87 -12.79
C PHE A 207 -5.83 -12.13 -11.74
N PHE A 208 -6.18 -12.28 -10.49
CA PHE A 208 -5.56 -11.48 -9.43
C PHE A 208 -5.59 -12.16 -8.06
N THR A 209 -4.57 -11.86 -7.29
CA THR A 209 -4.59 -11.97 -5.84
C THR A 209 -4.35 -10.59 -5.27
N PHE A 210 -5.30 -10.07 -4.50
CA PHE A 210 -5.21 -8.80 -3.80
C PHE A 210 -4.92 -9.00 -2.33
N VAL A 211 -4.05 -8.15 -1.79
CA VAL A 211 -3.93 -7.95 -0.35
C VAL A 211 -4.11 -6.46 -0.07
N THR A 212 -5.14 -6.16 0.70
CA THR A 212 -5.52 -4.79 1.06
C THR A 212 -5.26 -4.55 2.54
N GLY A 213 -4.53 -3.49 2.87
CA GLY A 213 -4.36 -3.01 4.23
C GLY A 213 -5.31 -1.86 4.54
N THR A 214 -5.80 -1.82 5.77
CA THR A 214 -6.53 -0.71 6.37
C THR A 214 -5.98 -0.45 7.77
N LYS A 215 -6.33 0.66 8.42
CA LYS A 215 -5.87 0.93 9.79
C LYS A 215 -6.29 -0.15 10.81
N ASN A 216 -7.37 -0.86 10.53
CA ASN A 216 -7.93 -1.85 11.45
C ASN A 216 -7.45 -3.29 11.15
N GLY A 217 -6.77 -3.53 10.04
CA GLY A 217 -6.34 -4.87 9.67
C GLY A 217 -6.07 -5.03 8.17
N PHE A 218 -6.24 -6.23 7.66
CA PHE A 218 -6.02 -6.50 6.24
C PHE A 218 -6.98 -7.55 5.70
N GLY A 219 -7.15 -7.55 4.37
CA GLY A 219 -7.95 -8.53 3.67
C GLY A 219 -7.23 -9.13 2.47
N VAL A 220 -7.59 -10.36 2.14
CA VAL A 220 -7.07 -11.12 0.99
C VAL A 220 -8.24 -11.61 0.15
N VAL A 221 -8.11 -11.48 -1.17
CA VAL A 221 -9.04 -12.08 -2.12
C VAL A 221 -8.29 -12.64 -3.32
N ARG A 222 -8.65 -13.84 -3.74
CA ARG A 222 -8.22 -14.45 -5.00
C ARG A 222 -9.38 -14.45 -6.00
N ASP A 223 -9.05 -14.23 -7.25
CA ASP A 223 -10.00 -14.39 -8.34
C ASP A 223 -10.49 -15.86 -8.48
N PRO A 224 -11.57 -16.14 -9.24
CA PRO A 224 -12.08 -17.51 -9.40
C PRO A 224 -11.13 -18.48 -10.09
N ILE A 225 -10.18 -17.99 -10.90
CA ILE A 225 -9.18 -18.82 -11.60
C ILE A 225 -8.08 -19.26 -10.63
N ALA A 226 -7.72 -18.38 -9.67
CA ALA A 226 -6.71 -18.60 -8.64
C ALA A 226 -5.35 -19.09 -9.16
N CYS A 227 -4.95 -18.65 -10.37
CA CYS A 227 -3.68 -19.06 -10.97
C CYS A 227 -2.45 -18.41 -10.33
N LYS A 228 -2.63 -17.33 -9.56
CA LYS A 228 -1.53 -16.70 -8.84
C LYS A 228 -1.30 -17.41 -7.50
N PRO A 229 -0.02 -17.71 -7.17
CA PRO A 229 0.28 -18.40 -5.93
C PRO A 229 -0.07 -17.53 -4.72
N ALA A 230 -0.61 -18.17 -3.71
CA ALA A 230 -1.00 -17.53 -2.45
C ALA A 230 -0.97 -18.57 -1.33
N VAL A 231 -0.43 -18.20 -0.20
CA VAL A 231 -0.38 -19.03 1.00
C VAL A 231 -0.62 -18.16 2.24
N MET A 232 -1.35 -18.72 3.19
CA MET A 232 -1.65 -18.11 4.48
C MET A 232 -1.00 -18.93 5.59
N ALA A 233 -0.61 -18.25 6.66
CA ALA A 233 -0.21 -18.88 7.91
C ALA A 233 -0.88 -18.17 9.08
N GLU A 234 -1.38 -18.93 10.04
CA GLU A 234 -2.06 -18.40 11.23
C GLU A 234 -1.54 -19.11 12.48
N THR A 235 -1.23 -18.32 13.48
CA THR A 235 -0.89 -18.75 14.84
C THR A 235 -1.85 -18.06 15.82
N GLU A 236 -1.67 -18.26 17.11
CA GLU A 236 -2.40 -17.51 18.14
C GLU A 236 -2.01 -16.03 18.16
N ASP A 237 -0.80 -15.69 17.67
CA ASP A 237 -0.22 -14.34 17.77
C ASP A 237 -0.35 -13.51 16.50
N TYR A 238 -0.44 -14.16 15.30
CA TYR A 238 -0.47 -13.43 14.03
C TYR A 238 -1.13 -14.22 12.90
N VAL A 239 -1.52 -13.48 11.87
CA VAL A 239 -1.85 -14.01 10.54
C VAL A 239 -0.88 -13.43 9.52
N ALA A 240 -0.36 -14.28 8.63
CA ALA A 240 0.54 -13.89 7.57
C ALA A 240 0.04 -14.36 6.20
N PHE A 241 0.28 -13.55 5.18
CA PHE A 241 0.05 -13.86 3.77
C PHE A 241 1.37 -13.77 3.00
N ALA A 242 1.59 -14.67 2.05
CA ALA A 242 2.68 -14.56 1.07
C ALA A 242 2.31 -15.22 -0.26
N SER A 243 3.07 -14.91 -1.31
CA SER A 243 2.96 -15.66 -2.57
C SER A 243 3.60 -17.04 -2.48
N GLU A 244 4.57 -17.26 -1.59
CA GLU A 244 5.26 -18.54 -1.40
C GLU A 244 5.52 -18.83 0.08
N TYR A 245 5.40 -20.09 0.46
CA TYR A 245 5.63 -20.54 1.84
C TYR A 245 7.00 -20.17 2.40
N ARG A 246 8.05 -20.17 1.57
CA ARG A 246 9.42 -19.79 2.00
C ARG A 246 9.50 -18.42 2.65
N ALA A 247 8.58 -17.51 2.34
CA ALA A 247 8.55 -16.19 2.97
C ALA A 247 8.26 -16.24 4.47
N PHE A 248 7.70 -17.33 4.97
CA PHE A 248 7.36 -17.52 6.37
C PHE A 248 8.48 -18.15 7.19
N ALA A 249 9.56 -18.64 6.55
CA ALA A 249 10.56 -19.49 7.20
C ALA A 249 11.17 -18.89 8.48
N ASP A 250 11.28 -17.55 8.52
CA ASP A 250 11.87 -16.82 9.66
C ASP A 250 10.81 -16.26 10.63
N LEU A 251 9.51 -16.57 10.43
CA LEU A 251 8.46 -16.09 11.33
C LEU A 251 8.45 -16.90 12.63
N PRO A 252 8.32 -16.25 13.79
CA PRO A 252 8.27 -16.94 15.07
C PRO A 252 7.10 -17.93 15.14
N GLY A 253 7.35 -19.16 15.58
CA GLY A 253 6.31 -20.18 15.77
C GLY A 253 5.69 -20.74 14.49
N ILE A 254 6.31 -20.51 13.33
CA ILE A 254 5.77 -20.97 12.02
C ILE A 254 5.62 -22.50 11.94
N GLU A 255 6.43 -23.24 12.64
CA GLU A 255 6.37 -24.72 12.70
C GLU A 255 5.08 -25.25 13.33
N GLY A 256 4.42 -24.44 14.17
CA GLY A 256 3.14 -24.73 14.80
C GLY A 256 1.95 -24.06 14.11
N ALA A 257 2.18 -23.26 13.09
CA ALA A 257 1.14 -22.51 12.41
C ALA A 257 0.20 -23.41 11.60
N ARG A 258 -1.07 -23.03 11.54
CA ARG A 258 -1.97 -23.50 10.50
C ARG A 258 -1.58 -22.86 9.18
N VAL A 259 -1.24 -23.67 8.18
CA VAL A 259 -0.88 -23.19 6.84
C VAL A 259 -1.88 -23.70 5.82
N TRP A 260 -2.38 -22.81 4.94
CA TRP A 260 -3.32 -23.18 3.88
C TRP A 260 -3.21 -22.25 2.68
N GLU A 261 -3.71 -22.68 1.53
CA GLU A 261 -3.94 -21.80 0.38
C GLU A 261 -5.34 -21.19 0.49
N PRO A 262 -5.48 -19.85 0.34
CA PRO A 262 -6.81 -19.23 0.29
C PRO A 262 -7.61 -19.76 -0.90
N GLU A 263 -8.86 -20.11 -0.64
CA GLU A 263 -9.78 -20.68 -1.65
C GLU A 263 -10.04 -19.68 -2.78
N PRO A 264 -10.23 -20.16 -4.03
CA PRO A 264 -10.67 -19.33 -5.15
C PRO A 264 -12.00 -18.63 -4.85
N ALA A 265 -12.17 -17.41 -5.36
CA ALA A 265 -13.37 -16.59 -5.20
C ALA A 265 -13.81 -16.39 -3.73
N THR A 266 -12.88 -16.45 -2.80
CA THR A 266 -13.15 -16.31 -1.37
C THR A 266 -12.42 -15.12 -0.80
N VAL A 267 -13.12 -14.35 0.05
CA VAL A 267 -12.57 -13.21 0.77
C VAL A 267 -12.22 -13.62 2.18
N TYR A 268 -11.02 -13.30 2.60
CA TYR A 268 -10.55 -13.42 3.98
C TYR A 268 -10.21 -12.02 4.49
N PHE A 269 -10.59 -11.69 5.71
CA PHE A 269 -10.18 -10.43 6.33
C PHE A 269 -10.08 -10.58 7.84
N TRP A 270 -9.16 -9.81 8.41
CA TRP A 270 -8.89 -9.73 9.85
C TRP A 270 -8.92 -8.27 10.25
N GLU A 271 -9.79 -7.95 11.19
CA GLU A 271 -9.94 -6.61 11.76
C GLU A 271 -9.82 -6.71 13.29
N ARG A 272 -9.19 -5.69 13.89
CA ARG A 272 -9.02 -5.53 15.36
C ARG A 272 -10.25 -4.90 15.99
#